data_8707debfa9ddba8f56cb9762074a5d59
#
_entry.id   8707debfa9ddba8f56cb9762074a5d59
#
_cell.length_a   1.000
_cell.length_b   1.000
_cell.length_c   1.000
_cell.angle_alpha   90.00
_cell.angle_beta   90.00
_cell.angle_gamma   90.00
#
_symmetry.space_group_name_H-M   'P 1'
#
loop_
_entity.id
_entity.type
_entity.pdbx_description
1 polymer ?
#
loop_
_entity_poly.entity_id
_entity_poly.type
_entity_poly.pdbx_seq_one_letter_code
_entity_poly.pdbx_strand_id
1 'polypeptide(L)'
;VYRILDDGSKEFDQTAFDKIWPHLCVLARSSPDDKITLAHGLNQSTLYTDKNACRQLEKEENIHVFPDRQVVAMTGDGTNDAPALKRADIGFAMGIAGTQIAKDAADIILLDDNFASIVTAAKWGRNVYASIQKFLQFQLTVNVAAVVTALVGSFASAKSPLASIQLL
;
A
#
# COMPACT_ATOMS: atom_id res chain seq x y z
N VAL A 1 13.89 17.17 9.75
CA VAL A 1 13.52 16.36 8.60
C VAL A 1 13.81 17.05 7.26
N TYR A 2 14.14 18.35 7.30
CA TYR A 2 14.57 19.09 6.12
C TYR A 2 16.03 19.52 6.28
N ARG A 3 16.83 19.35 5.22
CA ARG A 3 18.15 19.92 5.10
C ARG A 3 18.03 21.26 4.39
N ILE A 4 18.67 22.29 4.91
CA ILE A 4 18.78 23.58 4.24
C ILE A 4 20.00 23.51 3.34
N LEU A 5 19.81 23.72 2.05
CA LEU A 5 20.87 23.79 1.05
C LEU A 5 21.52 25.19 1.06
N ASP A 6 22.70 25.31 0.47
CA ASP A 6 23.48 26.57 0.42
C ASP A 6 22.74 27.72 -0.31
N ASP A 7 21.77 27.37 -1.15
CA ASP A 7 20.86 28.29 -1.85
C ASP A 7 19.65 28.75 -1.01
N GLY A 8 19.52 28.24 0.24
CA GLY A 8 18.40 28.51 1.14
C GLY A 8 17.13 27.65 0.86
N SER A 9 17.17 26.77 -0.13
CA SER A 9 16.07 25.82 -0.37
C SER A 9 16.06 24.71 0.69
N LYS A 10 14.85 24.15 0.93
CA LYS A 10 14.65 23.05 1.87
C LYS A 10 14.48 21.75 1.09
N GLU A 11 15.40 20.82 1.28
CA GLU A 11 15.29 19.47 0.74
C GLU A 11 14.86 18.48 1.85
N PHE A 12 13.98 17.54 1.50
CA PHE A 12 13.54 16.51 2.43
C PHE A 12 14.67 15.49 2.65
N ASP A 13 15.08 15.31 3.92
CA ASP A 13 16.12 14.34 4.31
C ASP A 13 15.48 13.05 4.77
N GLN A 14 15.43 12.06 3.87
CA GLN A 14 14.87 10.73 4.16
C GLN A 14 15.65 10.01 5.27
N THR A 15 16.98 10.17 5.33
CA THR A 15 17.81 9.52 6.34
C THR A 15 17.52 10.04 7.74
N ALA A 16 17.30 11.35 7.86
CA ALA A 16 16.88 11.94 9.13
C ALA A 16 15.45 11.53 9.50
N PHE A 17 14.57 11.42 8.51
CA PHE A 17 13.20 10.94 8.71
C PHE A 17 13.16 9.49 9.19
N ASP A 18 13.95 8.60 8.59
CA ASP A 18 13.99 7.17 8.92
C ASP A 18 14.47 6.89 10.36
N LYS A 19 15.19 7.83 10.96
CA LYS A 19 15.56 7.75 12.38
C LYS A 19 14.43 8.16 13.34
N ILE A 20 13.48 8.95 12.85
CA ILE A 20 12.42 9.55 13.70
C ILE A 20 11.12 8.77 13.61
N TRP A 21 10.72 8.36 12.41
CA TRP A 21 9.38 7.80 12.20
C TRP A 21 9.08 6.52 12.98
N PRO A 22 10.04 5.60 13.28
CA PRO A 22 9.72 4.42 14.08
C PRO A 22 9.25 4.75 15.50
N HIS A 23 9.71 5.90 16.04
CA HIS A 23 9.35 6.40 17.37
C HIS A 23 8.15 7.37 17.35
N LEU A 24 7.69 7.75 16.16
CA LEU A 24 6.65 8.77 16.00
C LEU A 24 5.26 8.16 16.22
N CYS A 25 4.67 8.42 17.39
CA CYS A 25 3.31 7.98 17.71
C CYS A 25 2.28 9.10 17.54
N VAL A 26 2.67 10.36 17.76
CA VAL A 26 1.76 11.51 17.72
C VAL A 26 2.41 12.69 17.02
N LEU A 27 1.70 13.26 16.06
CA LEU A 27 2.06 14.50 15.38
C LEU A 27 0.98 15.55 15.68
N ALA A 28 1.24 16.39 16.71
CA ALA A 28 0.29 17.42 17.14
C ALA A 28 0.47 18.73 16.38
N ARG A 29 -0.63 19.45 16.11
CA ARG A 29 -0.65 20.77 15.44
C ARG A 29 0.10 20.80 14.10
N SER A 30 -0.01 19.71 13.33
CA SER A 30 0.59 19.59 12.02
C SER A 30 -0.13 20.48 11.00
N SER A 31 0.66 21.11 10.14
CA SER A 31 0.14 21.77 8.93
C SER A 31 -0.30 20.73 7.88
N PRO A 32 -1.07 21.11 6.86
CA PRO A 32 -1.37 20.23 5.73
C PRO A 32 -0.11 19.68 5.04
N ASP A 33 0.92 20.52 4.91
CA ASP A 33 2.20 20.13 4.31
C ASP A 33 2.96 19.09 5.14
N ASP A 34 2.87 19.17 6.47
CA ASP A 34 3.48 18.18 7.36
C ASP A 34 2.83 16.80 7.19
N LYS A 35 1.52 16.74 6.96
CA LYS A 35 0.78 15.49 6.69
C LYS A 35 1.24 14.86 5.37
N ILE A 36 1.41 15.68 4.33
CA ILE A 36 1.93 15.24 3.03
C ILE A 36 3.35 14.72 3.18
N THR A 37 4.19 15.45 3.91
CA THR A 37 5.58 15.08 4.20
C THR A 37 5.68 13.76 4.95
N LEU A 38 4.80 13.56 5.95
CA LEU A 38 4.73 12.31 6.70
C LEU A 38 4.36 11.13 5.78
N ALA A 39 3.29 11.26 4.99
CA ALA A 39 2.87 10.24 4.05
C ALA A 39 3.97 9.92 3.01
N HIS A 40 4.61 10.96 2.47
CA HIS A 40 5.71 10.82 1.52
C HIS A 40 6.91 10.10 2.16
N GLY A 41 7.34 10.55 3.34
CA GLY A 41 8.51 9.97 4.03
C GLY A 41 8.30 8.51 4.39
N LEU A 42 7.10 8.13 4.84
CA LEU A 42 6.76 6.74 5.12
C LEU A 42 6.77 5.88 3.85
N ASN A 43 6.19 6.38 2.74
CA ASN A 43 6.15 5.66 1.47
C ASN A 43 7.55 5.47 0.85
N GLN A 44 8.46 6.42 1.07
CA GLN A 44 9.83 6.38 0.55
C GLN A 44 10.81 5.68 1.51
N SER A 45 10.38 5.36 2.72
CA SER A 45 11.25 4.72 3.70
C SER A 45 11.75 3.36 3.22
N THR A 46 13.05 3.17 3.28
CA THR A 46 13.73 1.92 2.96
C THR A 46 14.30 1.25 4.21
N LEU A 47 13.91 1.69 5.40
CA LEU A 47 14.39 1.16 6.68
C LEU A 47 14.22 -0.36 6.78
N TYR A 48 13.15 -0.91 6.21
CA TYR A 48 12.87 -2.36 6.18
C TYR A 48 13.97 -3.18 5.47
N THR A 49 14.79 -2.56 4.61
CA THR A 49 15.90 -3.25 3.93
C THR A 49 17.10 -3.45 4.85
N ASP A 50 17.26 -2.59 5.87
CA ASP A 50 18.33 -2.72 6.88
C ASP A 50 17.88 -3.64 8.02
N LYS A 51 18.13 -4.93 7.82
CA LYS A 51 17.80 -5.99 8.80
C LYS A 51 18.50 -5.81 10.16
N ASN A 52 19.64 -5.11 10.21
CA ASN A 52 20.37 -4.88 11.46
C ASN A 52 19.67 -3.78 12.25
N ALA A 53 19.34 -2.66 11.62
CA ALA A 53 18.58 -1.58 12.24
C ALA A 53 17.20 -2.07 12.73
N CYS A 54 16.47 -2.84 11.91
CA CYS A 54 15.18 -3.42 12.33
C CYS A 54 15.30 -4.34 13.54
N ARG A 55 16.34 -5.20 13.60
CA ARG A 55 16.57 -6.08 14.75
C ARG A 55 16.98 -5.32 16.01
N GLN A 56 17.71 -4.21 15.87
CA GLN A 56 18.04 -3.35 16.99
C GLN A 56 16.79 -2.70 17.57
N LEU A 57 15.96 -2.07 16.74
CA LEU A 57 14.69 -1.45 17.15
C LEU A 57 13.76 -2.47 17.85
N GLU A 58 13.69 -3.70 17.33
CA GLU A 58 12.87 -4.75 17.94
C GLU A 58 13.42 -5.20 19.29
N LYS A 59 14.75 -5.38 19.45
CA LYS A 59 15.35 -5.88 20.68
C LYS A 59 15.48 -4.84 21.78
N GLU A 60 15.86 -3.62 21.43
CA GLU A 60 16.15 -2.56 22.39
C GLU A 60 14.91 -1.76 22.75
N GLU A 61 13.98 -1.58 21.82
CA GLU A 61 12.86 -0.65 21.97
C GLU A 61 11.49 -1.31 21.76
N ASN A 62 11.47 -2.60 21.42
CA ASN A 62 10.25 -3.35 21.14
C ASN A 62 9.41 -2.73 19.99
N ILE A 63 10.09 -2.07 19.04
CA ILE A 63 9.47 -1.49 17.85
C ILE A 63 9.58 -2.48 16.70
N HIS A 64 8.44 -2.94 16.20
CA HIS A 64 8.39 -3.89 15.11
C HIS A 64 8.20 -3.18 13.76
N VAL A 65 9.24 -3.21 12.92
CA VAL A 65 9.19 -2.72 11.54
C VAL A 65 8.86 -3.89 10.62
N PHE A 66 7.82 -3.75 9.81
CA PHE A 66 7.45 -4.80 8.86
C PHE A 66 8.55 -5.01 7.81
N PRO A 67 8.74 -6.27 7.34
CA PRO A 67 9.84 -6.64 6.43
C PRO A 67 9.67 -6.10 5.00
N ASP A 68 8.53 -5.50 4.70
CA ASP A 68 8.18 -4.98 3.38
C ASP A 68 8.02 -3.44 3.41
N ARG A 69 7.90 -2.84 2.21
CA ARG A 69 7.60 -1.41 2.08
C ARG A 69 6.38 -1.04 2.92
N GLN A 70 6.50 0.08 3.63
CA GLN A 70 5.37 0.60 4.41
C GLN A 70 4.22 1.00 3.48
N VAL A 71 3.02 0.53 3.80
CA VAL A 71 1.77 0.92 3.12
C VAL A 71 1.07 1.92 4.02
N VAL A 72 0.91 3.15 3.52
CA VAL A 72 0.36 4.26 4.28
C VAL A 72 -1.12 4.40 4.00
N ALA A 73 -1.94 4.23 5.01
CA ALA A 73 -3.35 4.60 4.98
C ALA A 73 -3.55 5.92 5.74
N MET A 74 -4.34 6.81 5.18
CA MET A 74 -4.62 8.12 5.77
C MET A 74 -6.12 8.36 5.84
N THR A 75 -6.58 8.95 6.95
CA THR A 75 -7.98 9.34 7.13
C THR A 75 -8.09 10.85 7.25
N GLY A 76 -9.13 11.42 6.67
CA GLY A 76 -9.40 12.86 6.76
C GLY A 76 -10.85 13.18 6.44
N ASP A 77 -11.30 14.34 6.92
CA ASP A 77 -12.65 14.86 6.71
C ASP A 77 -12.64 16.24 6.04
N GLY A 78 -11.53 16.96 6.14
CA GLY A 78 -11.40 18.33 5.70
C GLY A 78 -10.81 18.51 4.30
N THR A 79 -11.10 19.67 3.72
CA THR A 79 -10.49 20.10 2.46
C THR A 79 -8.96 20.14 2.52
N ASN A 80 -8.41 20.47 3.70
CA ASN A 80 -6.97 20.55 3.94
C ASN A 80 -6.28 19.17 3.94
N ASP A 81 -7.05 18.09 4.12
CA ASP A 81 -6.55 16.72 4.13
C ASP A 81 -6.48 16.11 2.72
N ALA A 82 -7.22 16.66 1.77
CA ALA A 82 -7.31 16.12 0.42
C ALA A 82 -5.95 15.87 -0.28
N PRO A 83 -4.97 16.78 -0.22
CA PRO A 83 -3.65 16.51 -0.81
C PRO A 83 -2.91 15.35 -0.15
N ALA A 84 -3.08 15.20 1.18
CA ALA A 84 -2.46 14.12 1.95
C ALA A 84 -3.15 12.78 1.71
N LEU A 85 -4.49 12.76 1.59
CA LEU A 85 -5.27 11.58 1.19
C LEU A 85 -4.82 11.04 -0.17
N LYS A 86 -4.63 11.93 -1.15
CA LYS A 86 -4.10 11.58 -2.48
C LYS A 86 -2.67 11.07 -2.46
N ARG A 87 -1.88 11.47 -1.48
CA ARG A 87 -0.46 11.08 -1.38
C ARG A 87 -0.26 9.75 -0.68
N ALA A 88 -1.18 9.36 0.19
CA ALA A 88 -1.20 8.05 0.82
C ALA A 88 -1.41 6.92 -0.21
N ASP A 89 -1.07 5.69 0.14
CA ASP A 89 -1.39 4.53 -0.69
C ASP A 89 -2.89 4.24 -0.68
N ILE A 90 -3.56 4.56 0.44
CA ILE A 90 -5.02 4.43 0.59
C ILE A 90 -5.54 5.63 1.39
N GLY A 91 -6.40 6.45 0.77
CA GLY A 91 -7.10 7.54 1.42
C GLY A 91 -8.51 7.12 1.87
N PHE A 92 -8.84 7.41 3.14
CA PHE A 92 -10.19 7.22 3.69
C PHE A 92 -10.81 8.58 3.98
N ALA A 93 -11.99 8.86 3.42
CA ALA A 93 -12.77 10.04 3.78
C ALA A 93 -13.99 9.68 4.61
N MET A 94 -14.37 10.61 5.52
CA MET A 94 -15.62 10.50 6.27
C MET A 94 -16.81 10.79 5.36
N GLY A 95 -17.86 9.96 5.45
CA GLY A 95 -19.04 10.05 4.59
C GLY A 95 -20.05 11.07 5.05
N ILE A 96 -20.22 11.23 6.37
CA ILE A 96 -21.17 12.17 6.98
C ILE A 96 -20.48 13.52 7.20
N ALA A 97 -19.40 13.54 7.97
CA ALA A 97 -18.65 14.75 8.31
C ALA A 97 -17.72 15.26 7.20
N GLY A 98 -17.34 14.38 6.26
CA GLY A 98 -16.34 14.72 5.24
C GLY A 98 -16.83 15.71 4.19
N THR A 99 -15.96 16.66 3.83
CA THR A 99 -16.20 17.59 2.72
C THR A 99 -16.20 16.86 1.38
N GLN A 100 -16.87 17.41 0.37
CA GLN A 100 -16.89 16.81 -0.98
C GLN A 100 -15.46 16.68 -1.54
N ILE A 101 -14.60 17.66 -1.30
CA ILE A 101 -13.20 17.66 -1.77
C ILE A 101 -12.40 16.51 -1.13
N ALA A 102 -12.62 16.24 0.16
CA ALA A 102 -11.99 15.10 0.83
C ALA A 102 -12.48 13.76 0.26
N LYS A 103 -13.79 13.65 0.00
CA LYS A 103 -14.41 12.46 -0.62
C LYS A 103 -13.89 12.20 -2.03
N ASP A 104 -13.74 13.24 -2.84
CA ASP A 104 -13.23 13.13 -4.20
C ASP A 104 -11.73 12.81 -4.25
N ALA A 105 -11.00 13.08 -3.17
CA ALA A 105 -9.59 12.79 -3.03
C ALA A 105 -9.30 11.40 -2.43
N ALA A 106 -10.29 10.77 -1.81
CA ALA A 106 -10.14 9.49 -1.13
C ALA A 106 -10.45 8.30 -2.03
N ASP A 107 -9.84 7.16 -1.73
CA ASP A 107 -10.12 5.88 -2.42
C ASP A 107 -11.34 5.17 -1.81
N ILE A 108 -11.58 5.39 -0.52
CA ILE A 108 -12.65 4.73 0.24
C ILE A 108 -13.40 5.78 1.07
N ILE A 109 -14.72 5.74 1.02
CA ILE A 109 -15.60 6.61 1.82
C ILE A 109 -16.26 5.77 2.92
N LEU A 110 -16.11 6.20 4.18
CA LEU A 110 -16.73 5.59 5.35
C LEU A 110 -18.14 6.17 5.53
N LEU A 111 -19.16 5.44 5.12
CA LEU A 111 -20.54 5.94 5.16
C LEU A 111 -21.10 6.16 6.58
N ASP A 112 -20.55 5.47 7.56
CA ASP A 112 -20.95 5.50 8.98
C ASP A 112 -20.01 6.35 9.86
N ASP A 113 -18.99 6.97 9.29
CA ASP A 113 -17.93 7.73 9.98
C ASP A 113 -17.29 6.97 11.17
N ASN A 114 -17.33 5.64 11.13
CA ASN A 114 -16.82 4.80 12.20
C ASN A 114 -15.44 4.24 11.87
N PHE A 115 -14.44 4.58 12.69
CA PHE A 115 -13.07 4.06 12.53
C PHE A 115 -12.98 2.52 12.59
N ALA A 116 -13.89 1.83 13.30
CA ALA A 116 -13.93 0.37 13.31
C ALA A 116 -14.21 -0.22 11.93
N SER A 117 -14.89 0.53 11.08
CA SER A 117 -15.18 0.13 9.69
C SER A 117 -13.91 0.09 8.82
N ILE A 118 -12.86 0.86 9.16
CA ILE A 118 -11.54 0.77 8.51
C ILE A 118 -10.92 -0.62 8.73
N VAL A 119 -10.99 -1.14 9.97
CA VAL A 119 -10.48 -2.47 10.30
C VAL A 119 -11.26 -3.55 9.54
N THR A 120 -12.55 -3.37 9.42
CA THR A 120 -13.42 -4.26 8.65
C THR A 120 -13.06 -4.22 7.17
N ALA A 121 -12.88 -3.03 6.58
CA ALA A 121 -12.43 -2.86 5.20
C ALA A 121 -11.08 -3.54 4.95
N ALA A 122 -10.10 -3.40 5.86
CA ALA A 122 -8.81 -4.05 5.75
C ALA A 122 -8.91 -5.60 5.79
N LYS A 123 -9.78 -6.14 6.65
CA LYS A 123 -10.05 -7.59 6.69
C LYS A 123 -10.66 -8.10 5.39
N TRP A 124 -11.64 -7.37 4.84
CA TRP A 124 -12.26 -7.69 3.55
C TRP A 124 -11.25 -7.58 2.40
N GLY A 125 -10.43 -6.53 2.37
CA GLY A 125 -9.36 -6.37 1.40
C GLY A 125 -8.39 -7.55 1.37
N ARG A 126 -7.98 -8.04 2.53
CA ARG A 126 -7.14 -9.25 2.64
C ARG A 126 -7.84 -10.49 2.09
N ASN A 127 -9.13 -10.65 2.35
CA ASN A 127 -9.90 -11.77 1.82
C ASN A 127 -10.03 -11.71 0.29
N VAL A 128 -10.31 -10.52 -0.26
CA VAL A 128 -10.37 -10.30 -1.72
C VAL A 128 -9.00 -10.59 -2.35
N TYR A 129 -7.92 -10.09 -1.76
CA TYR A 129 -6.56 -10.34 -2.24
C TYR A 129 -6.23 -11.85 -2.27
N ALA A 130 -6.54 -12.57 -1.19
CA ALA A 130 -6.34 -14.02 -1.14
C ALA A 130 -7.17 -14.78 -2.20
N SER A 131 -8.38 -14.30 -2.48
CA SER A 131 -9.25 -14.86 -3.52
C SER A 131 -8.69 -14.61 -4.92
N ILE A 132 -8.20 -13.41 -5.20
CA ILE A 132 -7.53 -13.06 -6.46
C ILE A 132 -6.26 -13.90 -6.64
N GLN A 133 -5.45 -14.07 -5.60
CA GLN A 133 -4.24 -14.89 -5.66
C GLN A 133 -4.56 -16.33 -6.03
N LYS A 134 -5.57 -16.93 -5.41
CA LYS A 134 -6.02 -18.30 -5.72
C LYS A 134 -6.55 -18.41 -7.14
N PHE A 135 -7.33 -17.43 -7.58
CA PHE A 135 -7.85 -17.37 -8.95
C PHE A 135 -6.72 -17.31 -9.98
N LEU A 136 -5.74 -16.41 -9.77
CA LEU A 136 -4.60 -16.29 -10.67
C LEU A 136 -3.77 -17.57 -10.70
N GLN A 137 -3.54 -18.20 -9.55
CA GLN A 137 -2.84 -19.48 -9.46
C GLN A 137 -3.56 -20.57 -10.27
N PHE A 138 -4.87 -20.68 -10.11
CA PHE A 138 -5.69 -21.61 -10.88
C PHE A 138 -5.60 -21.32 -12.38
N GLN A 139 -5.80 -20.07 -12.78
CA GLN A 139 -5.78 -19.66 -14.18
C GLN A 139 -4.42 -19.93 -14.85
N LEU A 140 -3.32 -19.60 -14.16
CA LEU A 140 -1.98 -19.89 -14.65
C LEU A 140 -1.74 -21.40 -14.80
N THR A 141 -2.17 -22.20 -13.84
CA THR A 141 -2.04 -23.67 -13.89
C THR A 141 -2.78 -24.25 -15.07
N VAL A 142 -4.02 -23.81 -15.33
CA VAL A 142 -4.80 -24.25 -16.50
C VAL A 142 -4.12 -23.85 -17.79
N ASN A 143 -3.62 -22.63 -17.92
CA ASN A 143 -2.95 -22.16 -19.12
C ASN A 143 -1.66 -22.97 -19.40
N VAL A 144 -0.83 -23.19 -18.37
CA VAL A 144 0.39 -24.01 -18.51
C VAL A 144 0.05 -25.44 -18.90
N ALA A 145 -0.95 -26.05 -18.25
CA ALA A 145 -1.40 -27.39 -18.58
C ALA A 145 -1.88 -27.49 -20.04
N ALA A 146 -2.66 -26.51 -20.50
CA ALA A 146 -3.14 -26.46 -21.90
C ALA A 146 -1.96 -26.38 -22.90
N VAL A 147 -0.97 -25.50 -22.64
CA VAL A 147 0.20 -25.37 -23.50
C VAL A 147 1.02 -26.67 -23.54
N VAL A 148 1.29 -27.28 -22.37
CA VAL A 148 2.04 -28.53 -22.28
C VAL A 148 1.30 -29.64 -23.01
N THR A 149 -0.01 -29.79 -22.82
CA THR A 149 -0.83 -30.80 -23.48
C THR A 149 -0.83 -30.61 -25.00
N ALA A 150 -0.95 -29.35 -25.48
CA ALA A 150 -0.91 -29.04 -26.90
C ALA A 150 0.44 -29.37 -27.51
N LEU A 151 1.55 -29.04 -26.84
CA LEU A 151 2.90 -29.37 -27.29
C LEU A 151 3.12 -30.88 -27.37
N VAL A 152 2.86 -31.61 -26.30
CA VAL A 152 3.04 -33.06 -26.24
C VAL A 152 2.14 -33.76 -27.26
N GLY A 153 0.90 -33.36 -27.38
CA GLY A 153 -0.04 -33.92 -28.34
C GLY A 153 0.35 -33.64 -29.79
N SER A 154 0.89 -32.43 -30.07
CA SER A 154 1.41 -32.11 -31.42
C SER A 154 2.60 -32.95 -31.80
N PHE A 155 3.52 -33.22 -30.90
CA PHE A 155 4.67 -34.10 -31.13
C PHE A 155 4.28 -35.57 -31.28
N ALA A 156 3.29 -36.02 -30.49
CA ALA A 156 2.88 -37.43 -30.48
C ALA A 156 1.95 -37.82 -31.66
N SER A 157 1.07 -36.91 -32.09
CA SER A 157 -0.02 -37.21 -33.03
C SER A 157 0.05 -36.46 -34.36
N ALA A 158 0.97 -35.50 -34.50
CA ALA A 158 1.04 -34.56 -35.64
C ALA A 158 -0.30 -33.79 -35.90
N LYS A 159 -1.20 -33.80 -34.94
CA LYS A 159 -2.49 -33.08 -34.93
C LYS A 159 -2.69 -32.37 -33.60
N SER A 160 -3.34 -31.23 -33.62
CA SER A 160 -3.70 -30.53 -32.37
C SER A 160 -4.67 -31.39 -31.54
N PRO A 161 -4.33 -31.75 -30.29
CA PRO A 161 -5.18 -32.56 -29.44
C PRO A 161 -6.35 -31.79 -28.80
N LEU A 162 -6.28 -30.45 -28.87
CA LEU A 162 -7.30 -29.55 -28.31
C LEU A 162 -8.06 -28.85 -29.43
N ALA A 163 -9.37 -28.98 -29.43
CA ALA A 163 -10.25 -28.18 -30.29
C ALA A 163 -10.28 -26.73 -29.79
N SER A 164 -10.48 -25.76 -30.69
CA SER A 164 -10.50 -24.32 -30.37
C SER A 164 -11.48 -23.96 -29.25
N ILE A 165 -12.56 -24.74 -29.10
CA ILE A 165 -13.58 -24.55 -28.04
C ILE A 165 -13.06 -25.00 -26.66
N GLN A 166 -12.07 -25.86 -26.58
CA GLN A 166 -11.52 -26.36 -25.31
C GLN A 166 -10.43 -25.46 -24.73
N LEU A 167 -9.99 -24.44 -25.51
CA LEU A 167 -9.01 -23.43 -25.11
C LEU A 167 -9.66 -22.15 -24.52
N LEU A 168 -10.98 -22.04 -24.62
CA LEU A 168 -11.79 -20.94 -24.07
C LEU A 168 -12.29 -21.28 -22.68
#